data_f11c8265a3f83a84c71fe3be3bb417ad
#
_entry.id   f11c8265a3f83a84c71fe3be3bb417ad
#
_cell.length_a   1.000
_cell.length_b   1.000
_cell.length_c   1.000
_cell.angle_alpha   90.00
_cell.angle_beta   90.00
_cell.angle_gamma   90.00
#
_symmetry.space_group_name_H-M   'P 1'
#
loop_
_entity.id
_entity.type
_entity.pdbx_description
1 polymer ?
#
loop_
_entity_poly.entity_id
_entity_poly.type
_entity_poly.pdbx_seq_one_letter_code
_entity_poly.pdbx_strand_id
1 'polypeptide(L)'
;MKTIIYSPGDPAGIGPDLFLSLLNEDFFRLIKANVVCLGDKNLFESRASELGYDLTFDFFSNIDDLQDKIGYLEILKCPDVSSGILNSVNSEYVINNLDYGIDSCLQNKNTGLVTGPISKENLVEGGYIFSGHTERI
;
A
#
# COMPACT_ATOMS: atom_id res chain seq x y z
N MET A 1 -16.31 14.06 -1.23
CA MET A 1 -15.45 13.45 -2.27
C MET A 1 -15.11 12.02 -1.89
N LYS A 2 -15.04 11.16 -2.87
CA LYS A 2 -14.66 9.76 -2.64
C LYS A 2 -13.16 9.62 -2.36
N THR A 3 -12.81 8.59 -1.61
CA THR A 3 -11.43 8.26 -1.28
C THR A 3 -11.12 6.84 -1.73
N ILE A 4 -10.00 6.65 -2.39
CA ILE A 4 -9.47 5.34 -2.76
C ILE A 4 -8.27 5.08 -1.87
N ILE A 5 -8.30 3.94 -1.17
CA ILE A 5 -7.15 3.47 -0.39
C ILE A 5 -6.47 2.37 -1.20
N TYR A 6 -5.17 2.52 -1.43
CA TYR A 6 -4.36 1.52 -2.09
C TYR A 6 -3.51 0.77 -1.07
N SER A 7 -3.74 -0.53 -0.96
CA SER A 7 -2.90 -1.44 -0.18
C SER A 7 -1.97 -2.18 -1.15
N PRO A 8 -0.67 -1.84 -1.19
CA PRO A 8 0.23 -2.32 -2.25
C PRO A 8 0.47 -3.83 -2.27
N GLY A 9 0.14 -4.55 -1.20
CA GLY A 9 0.38 -5.97 -1.10
C GLY A 9 1.80 -6.27 -0.65
N ASP A 10 2.40 -7.31 -1.23
CA ASP A 10 3.73 -7.74 -0.82
C ASP A 10 4.77 -6.66 -1.16
N PRO A 11 5.56 -6.20 -0.16
CA PRO A 11 6.54 -5.14 -0.40
C PRO A 11 7.70 -5.55 -1.31
N ALA A 12 7.96 -6.85 -1.45
CA ALA A 12 8.96 -7.37 -2.40
C ALA A 12 8.41 -7.55 -3.81
N GLY A 13 7.08 -7.42 -3.99
CA GLY A 13 6.39 -7.57 -5.26
C GLY A 13 6.27 -6.27 -6.04
N ILE A 14 5.42 -6.29 -7.05
CA ILE A 14 5.24 -5.18 -7.99
C ILE A 14 4.23 -4.13 -7.53
N GLY A 15 3.51 -4.36 -6.43
CA GLY A 15 2.47 -3.43 -5.96
C GLY A 15 2.98 -2.01 -5.71
N PRO A 16 4.08 -1.84 -4.97
CA PRO A 16 4.69 -0.53 -4.79
C PRO A 16 5.15 0.10 -6.12
N ASP A 17 5.73 -0.70 -7.01
CA ASP A 17 6.22 -0.24 -8.31
C ASP A 17 5.11 0.31 -9.19
N LEU A 18 3.94 -0.35 -9.18
CA LEU A 18 2.77 0.08 -9.95
C LEU A 18 2.29 1.46 -9.51
N PHE A 19 2.20 1.68 -8.21
CA PHE A 19 1.78 2.97 -7.68
C PHE A 19 2.79 4.06 -8.03
N LEU A 20 4.08 3.78 -7.84
CA LEU A 20 5.15 4.73 -8.15
C LEU A 20 5.20 5.07 -9.64
N SER A 21 4.96 4.10 -10.51
CA SER A 21 4.91 4.31 -11.95
C SER A 21 3.77 5.25 -12.35
N LEU A 22 2.58 5.04 -11.80
CA LEU A 22 1.43 5.90 -12.05
C LEU A 22 1.66 7.31 -11.51
N LEU A 23 2.28 7.42 -10.35
CA LEU A 23 2.62 8.70 -9.75
C LEU A 23 3.63 9.46 -10.61
N ASN A 24 4.65 8.76 -11.12
CA ASN A 24 5.67 9.34 -11.98
C ASN A 24 5.10 9.85 -13.32
N GLU A 25 4.04 9.21 -13.82
CA GLU A 25 3.33 9.63 -15.04
C GLU A 25 2.24 10.65 -14.79
N ASP A 26 2.07 11.11 -13.55
CA ASP A 26 1.05 12.07 -13.13
C ASP A 26 -0.37 11.58 -13.44
N PHE A 27 -0.58 10.27 -13.38
CA PHE A 27 -1.85 9.64 -13.70
C PHE A 27 -2.98 10.05 -12.74
N PHE A 28 -2.66 10.22 -11.45
CA PHE A 28 -3.67 10.43 -10.42
C PHE A 28 -4.41 11.76 -10.53
N ARG A 29 -3.86 12.75 -11.23
CA ARG A 29 -4.58 14.00 -11.47
C ARG A 29 -5.86 13.80 -12.29
N LEU A 30 -5.95 12.70 -13.04
CA LEU A 30 -7.12 12.37 -13.87
C LEU A 30 -8.25 11.72 -13.07
N ILE A 31 -7.95 11.29 -11.84
CA ILE A 31 -8.91 10.59 -10.98
C ILE A 31 -9.66 11.60 -10.12
N LYS A 32 -11.00 11.49 -10.10
CA LYS A 32 -11.88 12.38 -9.32
C LYS A 32 -12.13 11.80 -7.93
N ALA A 33 -11.04 11.54 -7.19
CA ALA A 33 -11.08 11.00 -5.85
C ALA A 33 -9.78 11.36 -5.13
N ASN A 34 -9.81 11.34 -3.81
CA ASN A 34 -8.57 11.36 -3.02
C ASN A 34 -7.96 9.96 -3.07
N VAL A 35 -6.65 9.88 -3.16
CA VAL A 35 -5.92 8.62 -3.22
C VAL A 35 -4.97 8.54 -2.02
N VAL A 36 -5.12 7.49 -1.21
CA VAL A 36 -4.27 7.25 -0.05
C VAL A 36 -3.51 5.94 -0.27
N CYS A 37 -2.19 6.04 -0.31
CA CYS A 37 -1.33 4.87 -0.43
C CYS A 37 -0.84 4.44 0.96
N LEU A 38 -1.10 3.20 1.33
CA LEU A 38 -0.59 2.63 2.57
C LEU A 38 0.81 2.10 2.34
N GLY A 39 1.77 2.47 3.19
CA GLY A 39 3.10 1.95 3.00
C GLY A 39 4.15 2.59 3.92
N ASP A 40 5.32 1.98 3.93
CA ASP A 40 6.48 2.44 4.68
C ASP A 40 7.26 3.45 3.84
N LYS A 41 7.61 4.57 4.45
CA LYS A 41 8.34 5.65 3.76
C LYS A 41 9.66 5.18 3.16
N ASN A 42 10.45 4.43 3.94
CA ASN A 42 11.76 3.96 3.48
C ASN A 42 11.63 2.98 2.33
N LEU A 43 10.62 2.13 2.34
CA LEU A 43 10.34 1.21 1.25
C LEU A 43 10.06 1.97 -0.05
N PHE A 44 9.17 2.96 0.00
CA PHE A 44 8.80 3.71 -1.20
C PHE A 44 9.94 4.59 -1.71
N GLU A 45 10.68 5.23 -0.83
CA GLU A 45 11.85 6.02 -1.22
C GLU A 45 12.92 5.14 -1.89
N SER A 46 13.22 3.99 -1.29
CA SER A 46 14.19 3.03 -1.83
C SER A 46 13.76 2.49 -3.19
N ARG A 47 12.48 2.13 -3.32
CA ARG A 47 11.96 1.57 -4.56
C ARG A 47 11.93 2.62 -5.68
N ALA A 48 11.54 3.86 -5.37
CA ALA A 48 11.57 4.96 -6.34
C ALA A 48 13.00 5.20 -6.84
N SER A 49 13.97 5.12 -5.94
CA SER A 49 15.39 5.24 -6.30
C SER A 49 15.83 4.12 -7.24
N GLU A 50 15.46 2.86 -6.94
CA GLU A 50 15.75 1.71 -7.80
C GLU A 50 15.17 1.87 -9.21
N LEU A 51 13.96 2.45 -9.30
CA LEU A 51 13.26 2.66 -10.57
C LEU A 51 13.74 3.91 -11.30
N GLY A 52 14.60 4.72 -10.69
CA GLY A 52 15.11 5.95 -11.28
C GLY A 52 14.11 7.10 -11.28
N TYR A 53 13.10 7.07 -10.42
CA TYR A 53 12.09 8.11 -10.30
C TYR A 53 12.51 9.18 -9.29
N ASP A 54 12.42 10.44 -9.69
CA ASP A 54 12.68 11.58 -8.80
C ASP A 54 11.36 12.04 -8.19
N LEU A 55 11.00 11.42 -7.06
CA LEU A 55 9.76 11.67 -6.35
C LEU A 55 10.04 12.01 -4.89
N THR A 56 9.22 12.88 -4.33
CA THR A 56 9.26 13.23 -2.90
C THR A 56 8.03 12.68 -2.20
N PHE A 57 8.21 12.23 -0.96
CA PHE A 57 7.16 11.59 -0.18
C PHE A 57 7.02 12.23 1.19
N ASP A 58 5.77 12.55 1.55
CA ASP A 58 5.40 12.92 2.92
C ASP A 58 4.47 11.84 3.45
N PHE A 59 4.93 11.09 4.44
CA PHE A 59 4.18 10.03 5.07
C PHE A 59 3.62 10.49 6.42
N PHE A 60 2.36 10.18 6.66
CA PHE A 60 1.65 10.50 7.89
C PHE A 60 1.24 9.22 8.60
N SER A 61 1.04 9.28 9.90
CA SER A 61 0.54 8.15 10.69
C SER A 61 -0.96 8.23 10.95
N ASN A 62 -1.59 9.35 10.64
CA ASN A 62 -3.03 9.56 10.81
C ASN A 62 -3.62 10.13 9.52
N ILE A 63 -4.70 9.49 9.03
CA ILE A 63 -5.37 9.90 7.80
C ILE A 63 -5.92 11.34 7.86
N ASP A 64 -6.26 11.82 9.06
CA ASP A 64 -6.79 13.17 9.25
C ASP A 64 -5.74 14.26 8.97
N ASP A 65 -4.47 13.91 8.95
CA ASP A 65 -3.39 14.83 8.64
C ASP A 65 -3.15 14.99 7.13
N LEU A 66 -3.81 14.18 6.31
CA LEU A 66 -3.68 14.22 4.86
C LEU A 66 -4.58 15.33 4.30
N GLN A 67 -3.96 16.30 3.63
CA GLN A 67 -4.68 17.47 3.07
C GLN A 67 -4.66 17.50 1.54
N ASP A 68 -3.72 16.81 0.94
CA ASP A 68 -3.59 16.77 -0.52
C ASP A 68 -4.44 15.64 -1.11
N LYS A 69 -4.71 15.76 -2.40
CA LYS A 69 -5.47 14.75 -3.16
C LYS A 69 -4.79 13.38 -3.12
N ILE A 70 -3.46 13.35 -3.09
CA ILE A 70 -2.67 12.13 -2.98
C ILE A 70 -1.96 12.18 -1.64
N GLY A 71 -2.17 11.16 -0.83
CA GLY A 71 -1.54 11.05 0.48
C GLY A 71 -0.91 9.70 0.70
N TYR A 72 0.01 9.64 1.64
CA TYR A 72 0.71 8.42 2.04
C TYR A 72 0.51 8.21 3.53
N LEU A 73 0.17 6.98 3.91
CA LEU A 73 -0.10 6.65 5.31
C LEU A 73 0.75 5.46 5.72
N GLU A 74 1.57 5.64 6.75
CA GLU A 74 2.38 4.58 7.32
C GLU A 74 1.68 4.02 8.56
N ILE A 75 1.14 2.81 8.43
CA ILE A 75 0.46 2.09 9.51
C ILE A 75 1.47 1.32 10.34
N LEU A 76 2.38 0.64 9.67
CA LEU A 76 3.41 -0.19 10.29
C LEU A 76 4.69 -0.07 9.47
N LYS A 77 5.84 -0.05 10.15
CA LYS A 77 7.12 -0.06 9.45
C LYS A 77 7.34 -1.41 8.79
N CYS A 78 7.84 -1.36 7.55
CA CYS A 78 8.20 -2.55 6.81
C CYS A 78 9.61 -3.00 7.17
N PRO A 79 9.85 -4.30 7.40
CA PRO A 79 11.21 -4.83 7.46
C PRO A 79 11.95 -4.56 6.15
N ASP A 80 13.28 -4.59 6.18
CA ASP A 80 14.08 -4.44 4.96
C ASP A 80 13.70 -5.51 3.94
N VAL A 81 13.51 -5.10 2.69
CA VAL A 81 13.12 -6.01 1.62
C VAL A 81 14.11 -5.95 0.46
N SER A 82 14.24 -7.08 -0.22
CA SER A 82 14.91 -7.16 -1.52
C SER A 82 13.85 -7.36 -2.59
N SER A 83 13.84 -6.51 -3.61
CA SER A 83 12.85 -6.58 -4.69
C SER A 83 12.87 -7.95 -5.36
N GLY A 84 11.70 -8.55 -5.52
CA GLY A 84 11.55 -9.86 -6.15
C GLY A 84 11.85 -11.05 -5.25
N ILE A 85 12.25 -10.84 -4.00
CA ILE A 85 12.55 -11.92 -3.04
C ILE A 85 11.53 -11.90 -1.92
N LEU A 86 10.60 -12.85 -1.94
CA LEU A 86 9.57 -12.98 -0.90
C LEU A 86 10.19 -13.40 0.44
N ASN A 87 9.68 -12.82 1.52
CA ASN A 87 10.10 -13.15 2.87
C ASN A 87 8.89 -13.07 3.81
N SER A 88 8.63 -14.14 4.54
CA SER A 88 7.48 -14.22 5.45
C SER A 88 7.51 -13.21 6.60
N VAL A 89 8.66 -12.62 6.91
CA VAL A 89 8.75 -11.56 7.92
C VAL A 89 7.96 -10.31 7.51
N ASN A 90 7.62 -10.16 6.24
CA ASN A 90 6.81 -9.05 5.72
C ASN A 90 5.30 -9.25 5.93
N SER A 91 4.88 -10.43 6.37
CA SER A 91 3.45 -10.80 6.46
C SER A 91 2.66 -9.87 7.36
N GLU A 92 3.21 -9.50 8.52
CA GLU A 92 2.53 -8.57 9.43
C GLU A 92 2.27 -7.22 8.77
N TYR A 93 3.25 -6.68 8.06
CA TYR A 93 3.11 -5.43 7.32
C TYR A 93 2.01 -5.52 6.27
N VAL A 94 2.00 -6.59 5.47
CA VAL A 94 1.01 -6.81 4.41
C VAL A 94 -0.40 -6.91 4.99
N ILE A 95 -0.58 -7.71 6.03
CA ILE A 95 -1.89 -7.94 6.65
C ILE A 95 -2.40 -6.67 7.34
N ASN A 96 -1.56 -5.94 8.03
CA ASN A 96 -1.98 -4.71 8.71
C ASN A 96 -2.45 -3.65 7.71
N ASN A 97 -1.75 -3.50 6.59
CA ASN A 97 -2.18 -2.56 5.55
C ASN A 97 -3.53 -2.98 4.95
N LEU A 98 -3.70 -4.26 4.63
CA LEU A 98 -4.93 -4.78 4.07
C LEU A 98 -6.10 -4.58 5.04
N ASP A 99 -5.94 -4.95 6.30
CA ASP A 99 -6.99 -4.83 7.32
C ASP A 99 -7.36 -3.37 7.57
N TYR A 100 -6.39 -2.47 7.59
CA TYR A 100 -6.67 -1.04 7.69
C TYR A 100 -7.56 -0.54 6.54
N GLY A 101 -7.23 -0.96 5.32
CA GLY A 101 -8.03 -0.60 4.14
C GLY A 101 -9.45 -1.15 4.22
N ILE A 102 -9.60 -2.40 4.63
CA ILE A 102 -10.92 -3.03 4.80
C ILE A 102 -11.74 -2.29 5.86
N ASP A 103 -11.17 -2.04 7.02
CA ASP A 103 -11.86 -1.35 8.12
C ASP A 103 -12.28 0.06 7.73
N SER A 104 -11.44 0.78 7.01
CA SER A 104 -11.73 2.12 6.52
C SER A 104 -12.94 2.12 5.57
N CYS A 105 -13.04 1.11 4.70
CA CYS A 105 -14.18 0.97 3.79
C CYS A 105 -15.47 0.62 4.54
N LEU A 106 -15.38 -0.20 5.57
CA LEU A 106 -16.54 -0.56 6.39
C LEU A 106 -17.07 0.61 7.19
N GLN A 107 -16.20 1.53 7.60
CA GLN A 107 -16.57 2.69 8.40
C GLN A 107 -17.03 3.90 7.56
N ASN A 108 -16.69 3.94 6.30
CA ASN A 108 -16.98 5.09 5.44
C ASN A 108 -17.46 4.64 4.05
N LYS A 109 -18.71 4.98 3.73
CA LYS A 109 -19.36 4.62 2.46
C LYS A 109 -18.67 5.18 1.22
N ASN A 110 -17.94 6.28 1.38
CA ASN A 110 -17.28 6.97 0.27
C ASN A 110 -15.83 6.51 0.07
N THR A 111 -15.45 5.40 0.69
CA THR A 111 -14.10 4.86 0.61
C THR A 111 -14.12 3.53 -0.13
N GLY A 112 -13.24 3.40 -1.12
CA GLY A 112 -13.00 2.16 -1.86
C GLY A 112 -11.58 1.66 -1.62
N LEU A 113 -11.40 0.34 -1.74
CA LEU A 113 -10.10 -0.32 -1.55
C LEU A 113 -9.61 -0.90 -2.87
N VAL A 114 -8.36 -0.61 -3.21
CA VAL A 114 -7.63 -1.23 -4.31
C VAL A 114 -6.42 -1.94 -3.73
N THR A 115 -6.21 -3.19 -4.11
CA THR A 115 -5.14 -4.02 -3.56
C THR A 115 -4.12 -4.42 -4.62
N GLY A 116 -2.84 -4.41 -4.23
CA GLY A 116 -1.77 -4.99 -5.02
C GLY A 116 -1.62 -6.50 -4.76
N PRO A 117 -0.76 -7.18 -5.54
CA PRO A 117 -0.59 -8.63 -5.42
C PRO A 117 -0.02 -9.06 -4.06
N ILE A 118 -0.55 -10.16 -3.54
CA ILE A 118 -0.13 -10.80 -2.29
C ILE A 118 0.21 -12.25 -2.57
N SER A 119 1.31 -12.74 -1.98
CA SER A 119 1.64 -14.16 -1.99
C SER A 119 0.91 -14.85 -0.84
N LYS A 120 -0.08 -15.67 -1.17
CA LYS A 120 -0.83 -16.47 -0.20
C LYS A 120 0.11 -17.39 0.60
N GLU A 121 1.03 -18.07 -0.08
CA GLU A 121 1.97 -18.97 0.57
C GLU A 121 2.87 -18.24 1.56
N ASN A 122 3.33 -17.05 1.19
CA ASN A 122 4.20 -16.25 2.05
C ASN A 122 3.48 -15.83 3.33
N LEU A 123 2.20 -15.47 3.24
CA LEU A 123 1.39 -15.12 4.40
C LEU A 123 1.16 -16.31 5.33
N VAL A 124 0.90 -17.48 4.76
CA VAL A 124 0.73 -18.72 5.53
C VAL A 124 2.02 -19.09 6.26
N GLU A 125 3.17 -18.97 5.61
CA GLU A 125 4.47 -19.18 6.23
C GLU A 125 4.74 -18.19 7.37
N GLY A 126 4.22 -16.98 7.26
CA GLY A 126 4.30 -15.95 8.30
C GLY A 126 3.34 -16.14 9.46
N GLY A 127 2.55 -17.22 9.46
CA GLY A 127 1.64 -17.57 10.55
C GLY A 127 0.22 -17.04 10.39
N TYR A 128 -0.16 -16.53 9.22
CA TYR A 128 -1.49 -15.98 8.96
C TYR A 128 -2.36 -16.98 8.20
N ILE A 129 -3.65 -17.02 8.55
CA ILE A 129 -4.65 -17.77 7.79
C ILE A 129 -5.14 -16.82 6.70
N PHE A 130 -4.85 -17.14 5.45
CA PHE A 130 -5.22 -16.31 4.32
C PHE A 130 -5.54 -17.16 3.11
N SER A 131 -6.80 -17.10 2.65
CA SER A 131 -7.27 -17.88 1.48
C SER A 131 -7.43 -17.01 0.22
N GLY A 132 -7.38 -15.70 0.36
CA GLY A 132 -7.46 -14.73 -0.73
C GLY A 132 -8.03 -13.41 -0.24
N HIS A 133 -7.98 -12.38 -1.09
CA HIS A 133 -8.53 -11.06 -0.74
C HIS A 133 -10.03 -11.11 -0.49
N THR A 134 -10.76 -11.83 -1.36
CA THR A 134 -12.23 -11.92 -1.27
C THR A 134 -12.70 -12.53 0.03
N GLU A 135 -12.04 -13.58 0.48
CA GLU A 135 -12.38 -14.29 1.71
C GLU A 135 -12.04 -13.47 2.95
N ARG A 136 -11.03 -12.61 2.87
CA ARG A 136 -10.68 -11.75 4.00
C ARG A 136 -11.64 -10.58 4.16
N ILE A 137 -12.14 -10.08 3.06
CA ILE A 137 -13.14 -9.02 3.06
C ILE A 137 -14.51 -9.56 3.44
#